data_72b6ce7f9df506eeabce6ad57d331eac
#
_entry.id   72b6ce7f9df506eeabce6ad57d331eac
#
_cell.length_a   1.000
_cell.length_b   1.000
_cell.length_c   1.000
_cell.angle_alpha   90.00
_cell.angle_beta   90.00
_cell.angle_gamma   90.00
#
_symmetry.space_group_name_H-M   'P 1'
#
loop_
_entity.id
_entity.type
_entity.pdbx_description
1 polymer ?
#
loop_
_entity_poly.entity_id
_entity_poly.type
_entity_poly.pdbx_seq_one_letter_code
_entity_poly.pdbx_strand_id
1 'polypeptide(L)'
;SKKDWKLFREKLSGWQEKYMEGLVKKYVNFLNDDTKCASEKFWKLEKQIKEDKRHPGVIMEMRKSDAIWDIVHLIRLNVISYDDLSDFSDELQQEVRRILEIS
;
A
#
# COMPACT_ATOMS: atom_id res chain seq x y z
N SER A 1 0.45 -1.67 21.07
CA SER A 1 -0.09 -0.74 22.05
C SER A 1 -1.26 0.07 21.48
N LYS A 2 -2.01 0.68 22.36
CA LYS A 2 -3.14 1.54 21.96
C LYS A 2 -2.66 2.73 21.13
N LYS A 3 -1.51 3.28 21.47
CA LYS A 3 -0.92 4.42 20.77
C LYS A 3 -0.53 4.04 19.35
N ASP A 4 0.12 2.90 19.18
CA ASP A 4 0.50 2.39 17.85
C ASP A 4 -0.72 2.12 16.99
N TRP A 5 -1.75 1.52 17.57
CA TRP A 5 -3.00 1.24 16.83
C TRP A 5 -3.68 2.53 16.35
N LYS A 6 -3.73 3.53 17.23
CA LYS A 6 -4.29 4.84 16.87
C LYS A 6 -3.50 5.47 15.73
N LEU A 7 -2.18 5.42 15.85
CA LEU A 7 -1.28 6.00 14.84
C LEU A 7 -1.43 5.29 13.50
N PHE A 8 -1.53 3.97 13.50
CA PHE A 8 -1.75 3.20 12.27
C PHE A 8 -3.05 3.63 11.57
N ARG A 9 -4.13 3.76 12.33
CA ARG A 9 -5.40 4.21 11.77
C ARG A 9 -5.31 5.61 11.16
N GLU A 10 -4.52 6.48 11.78
CA GLU A 10 -4.35 7.85 11.30
C GLU A 10 -3.48 7.91 10.03
N LYS A 11 -2.47 7.05 9.93
CA LYS A 11 -1.50 7.10 8.83
C LYS A 11 -1.92 6.34 7.58
N LEU A 12 -2.76 5.33 7.71
CA LEU A 12 -3.06 4.42 6.59
C LEU A 12 -3.60 5.16 5.37
N SER A 13 -4.53 6.08 5.57
CA SER A 13 -5.14 6.80 4.44
C SER A 13 -4.12 7.59 3.63
N GLY A 14 -3.15 8.24 4.31
CA GLY A 14 -2.09 8.97 3.63
C GLY A 14 -1.14 8.05 2.87
N TRP A 15 -0.81 6.90 3.44
CA TRP A 15 0.02 5.89 2.78
C TRP A 15 -0.67 5.36 1.51
N GLN A 16 -1.96 5.09 1.61
CA GLN A 16 -2.74 4.61 0.46
C GLN A 16 -2.89 5.69 -0.61
N GLU A 17 -3.08 6.94 -0.20
CA GLU A 17 -3.15 8.07 -1.15
C GLU A 17 -1.85 8.16 -1.95
N LYS A 18 -0.71 8.08 -1.30
CA LYS A 18 0.60 8.10 -1.96
C LYS A 18 0.78 6.93 -2.92
N TYR A 19 0.36 5.74 -2.49
CA TYR A 19 0.42 4.56 -3.35
C TYR A 19 -0.46 4.74 -4.60
N MET A 20 -1.68 5.24 -4.43
CA MET A 20 -2.60 5.47 -5.54
C MET A 20 -2.12 6.57 -6.48
N GLU A 21 -1.39 7.57 -5.98
CA GLU A 21 -0.75 8.56 -6.85
C GLU A 21 0.20 7.87 -7.84
N GLY A 22 0.96 6.90 -7.37
CA GLY A 22 1.84 6.09 -8.23
C GLY A 22 1.07 5.30 -9.26
N LEU A 23 -0.06 4.70 -8.87
CA LEU A 23 -0.93 3.98 -9.80
C LEU A 23 -1.50 4.91 -10.88
N VAL A 24 -1.98 6.07 -10.48
CA VAL A 24 -2.54 7.06 -11.43
C VAL A 24 -1.49 7.47 -12.45
N LYS A 25 -0.24 7.71 -12.03
CA LYS A 25 0.86 8.01 -12.96
C LYS A 25 1.09 6.90 -13.96
N LYS A 26 1.04 5.64 -13.51
CA LYS A 26 1.17 4.48 -14.42
C LYS A 26 0.02 4.44 -15.43
N TYR A 27 -1.21 4.71 -14.99
CA TYR A 27 -2.35 4.74 -15.88
C TYR A 27 -2.24 5.85 -16.92
N VAL A 28 -1.80 7.04 -16.51
CA VAL A 28 -1.59 8.17 -17.43
C VAL A 28 -0.56 7.80 -18.49
N ASN A 29 0.58 7.22 -18.09
CA ASN A 29 1.61 6.79 -19.03
C ASN A 29 1.08 5.74 -20.01
N PHE A 30 0.31 4.78 -19.53
CA PHE A 30 -0.30 3.76 -20.37
C PHE A 30 -1.27 4.38 -21.38
N LEU A 31 -2.12 5.32 -20.92
CA LEU A 31 -3.11 5.97 -21.79
C LEU A 31 -2.47 6.88 -22.83
N ASN A 32 -1.26 7.39 -22.57
CA ASN A 32 -0.52 8.23 -23.50
C ASN A 32 0.30 7.44 -24.53
N ASP A 33 0.23 6.12 -24.50
CA ASP A 33 0.96 5.26 -25.45
C ASP A 33 0.28 5.30 -26.82
N ASP A 34 0.93 5.98 -27.78
CA ASP A 34 0.39 6.17 -29.14
C ASP A 34 0.38 4.88 -29.98
N THR A 35 1.06 3.83 -29.52
CA THR A 35 1.14 2.56 -30.26
C THR A 35 -0.08 1.67 -30.08
N LYS A 36 -0.98 2.04 -29.16
CA LYS A 36 -2.16 1.24 -28.81
C LYS A 36 -3.44 1.97 -29.21
N CYS A 37 -4.42 1.19 -29.69
CA CYS A 37 -5.73 1.76 -30.03
C CYS A 37 -6.59 2.04 -28.78
N ALA A 38 -7.62 2.86 -28.95
CA ALA A 38 -8.48 3.29 -27.85
C ALA A 38 -9.17 2.12 -27.15
N SER A 39 -9.67 1.13 -27.90
CA SER A 39 -10.34 -0.02 -27.31
C SER A 39 -9.40 -0.88 -26.46
N GLU A 40 -8.17 -1.07 -26.92
CA GLU A 40 -7.15 -1.79 -26.15
C GLU A 40 -6.84 -1.08 -24.85
N LYS A 41 -6.65 0.23 -24.90
CA LYS A 41 -6.39 1.05 -23.71
C LYS A 41 -7.55 0.95 -22.71
N PHE A 42 -8.76 1.07 -23.19
CA PHE A 42 -9.97 1.07 -22.37
C PHE A 42 -10.11 -0.26 -21.59
N TRP A 43 -10.06 -1.38 -22.29
CA TRP A 43 -10.28 -2.68 -21.66
C TRP A 43 -9.12 -3.14 -20.79
N LYS A 44 -7.88 -2.83 -21.16
CA LYS A 44 -6.72 -3.12 -20.32
C LYS A 44 -6.72 -2.29 -19.03
N LEU A 45 -7.09 -1.01 -19.14
CA LEU A 45 -7.19 -0.16 -17.96
C LEU A 45 -8.25 -0.67 -17.00
N GLU A 46 -9.41 -1.04 -17.51
CA GLU A 46 -10.50 -1.59 -16.68
C GLU A 46 -10.05 -2.84 -15.93
N LYS A 47 -9.37 -3.74 -16.62
CA LYS A 47 -8.83 -4.96 -16.02
C LYS A 47 -7.78 -4.63 -14.95
N GLN A 48 -6.87 -3.69 -15.25
CA GLN A 48 -5.82 -3.29 -14.32
C GLN A 48 -6.41 -2.66 -13.06
N ILE A 49 -7.42 -1.81 -13.19
CA ILE A 49 -8.09 -1.20 -12.04
C ILE A 49 -8.76 -2.26 -11.17
N LYS A 50 -9.39 -3.26 -11.77
CA LYS A 50 -9.98 -4.37 -11.02
C LYS A 50 -8.96 -5.12 -10.17
N GLU A 51 -7.77 -5.35 -10.72
CA GLU A 51 -6.68 -6.00 -9.98
C GLU A 51 -6.15 -5.10 -8.88
N ASP A 52 -5.90 -3.82 -9.19
CA ASP A 52 -5.34 -2.86 -8.25
C ASP A 52 -6.27 -2.58 -7.06
N LYS A 53 -7.57 -2.65 -7.27
CA LYS A 53 -8.56 -2.44 -6.20
C LYS A 53 -8.43 -3.46 -5.06
N ARG A 54 -7.81 -4.59 -5.28
CA ARG A 54 -7.59 -5.64 -4.28
C ARG A 54 -6.32 -5.44 -3.48
N HIS A 55 -5.46 -4.54 -3.92
CA HIS A 55 -4.15 -4.32 -3.32
C HIS A 55 -4.29 -3.55 -1.99
N PRO A 56 -3.54 -3.93 -0.95
CA PRO A 56 -3.58 -3.21 0.35
C PRO A 56 -3.24 -1.72 0.26
N GLY A 57 -2.51 -1.29 -0.76
CA GLY A 57 -2.26 0.13 -1.03
C GLY A 57 -3.50 0.89 -1.49
N VAL A 58 -4.58 0.18 -1.83
CA VAL A 58 -5.85 0.77 -2.25
C VAL A 58 -6.93 0.50 -1.22
N ILE A 59 -7.03 -0.73 -0.72
CA ILE A 59 -8.03 -1.11 0.27
C ILE A 59 -7.43 -2.05 1.31
N MET A 60 -7.76 -1.84 2.57
CA MET A 60 -7.30 -2.70 3.64
C MET A 60 -8.34 -2.71 4.76
N GLU A 61 -8.77 -3.91 5.14
CA GLU A 61 -9.61 -4.07 6.33
C GLU A 61 -8.70 -4.00 7.56
N MET A 62 -8.99 -3.07 8.48
CA MET A 62 -8.16 -2.83 9.64
C MET A 62 -8.72 -3.52 10.87
N ARG A 63 -7.90 -4.38 11.50
CA ARG A 63 -8.21 -5.01 12.79
C ARG A 63 -7.02 -4.80 13.71
N LYS A 64 -7.31 -4.41 14.95
CA LYS A 64 -6.26 -4.17 15.94
C LYS A 64 -5.33 -5.37 16.12
N SER A 65 -5.90 -6.58 16.16
CA SER A 65 -5.14 -7.83 16.33
C SER A 65 -4.18 -8.12 15.19
N ASP A 66 -4.44 -7.57 14.00
CA ASP A 66 -3.66 -7.83 12.79
C ASP A 66 -2.70 -6.68 12.45
N ALA A 67 -2.66 -5.63 13.27
CA ALA A 67 -1.95 -4.39 12.93
C ALA A 67 -0.48 -4.62 12.54
N ILE A 68 0.26 -5.41 13.31
CA ILE A 68 1.68 -5.67 13.02
C ILE A 68 1.83 -6.42 11.69
N TRP A 69 1.00 -7.43 11.46
CA TRP A 69 1.03 -8.19 10.21
C TRP A 69 0.62 -7.34 9.01
N ASP A 70 -0.36 -6.45 9.19
CA ASP A 70 -0.78 -5.51 8.14
C ASP A 70 0.37 -4.57 7.77
N ILE A 71 1.09 -4.05 8.77
CA ILE A 71 2.24 -3.18 8.53
C ILE A 71 3.34 -3.93 7.79
N VAL A 72 3.66 -5.16 8.22
CA VAL A 72 4.64 -6.00 7.53
C VAL A 72 4.24 -6.21 6.07
N HIS A 73 2.96 -6.50 5.83
CA HIS A 73 2.44 -6.74 4.49
C HIS A 73 2.56 -5.49 3.61
N LEU A 74 2.24 -4.31 4.16
CA LEU A 74 2.41 -3.04 3.46
C LEU A 74 3.86 -2.78 3.06
N ILE A 75 4.81 -3.12 3.93
CA ILE A 75 6.25 -2.99 3.61
C ILE A 75 6.65 -3.96 2.51
N ARG A 76 6.26 -5.23 2.62
CA ARG A 76 6.59 -6.26 1.62
C ARG A 76 6.04 -5.93 0.24
N LEU A 77 4.90 -5.24 0.18
CA LEU A 77 4.28 -4.83 -1.08
C LEU A 77 4.71 -3.44 -1.53
N ASN A 78 5.69 -2.83 -0.86
CA ASN A 78 6.25 -1.53 -1.20
C ASN A 78 5.22 -0.38 -1.15
N VAL A 79 4.18 -0.50 -0.34
CA VAL A 79 3.27 0.61 -0.06
C VAL A 79 3.95 1.62 0.84
N ILE A 80 4.67 1.12 1.86
CA ILE A 80 5.49 1.91 2.76
C ILE A 80 6.88 1.27 2.87
N SER A 81 7.82 2.03 3.44
CA SER A 81 9.14 1.51 3.82
C SER A 81 9.22 1.39 5.34
N TYR A 82 10.25 0.70 5.84
CA TYR A 82 10.50 0.60 7.27
C TYR A 82 10.65 2.00 7.91
N ASP A 83 11.24 2.96 7.17
CA ASP A 83 11.44 4.32 7.67
C ASP A 83 10.12 5.04 7.96
N ASP A 84 9.03 4.64 7.33
CA ASP A 84 7.71 5.22 7.59
C ASP A 84 7.18 4.89 8.99
N LEU A 85 7.87 4.00 9.72
CA LEU A 85 7.49 3.61 11.07
C LEU A 85 8.16 4.44 12.16
N SER A 86 8.89 5.50 11.79
CA SER A 86 9.71 6.28 12.75
C SER A 86 8.91 6.85 13.93
N ASP A 87 7.63 7.14 13.75
CA ASP A 87 6.76 7.68 14.80
C ASP A 87 6.10 6.60 15.67
N PHE A 88 6.26 5.33 15.30
CA PHE A 88 5.73 4.22 16.09
C PHE A 88 6.65 3.87 17.24
N SER A 89 6.15 3.09 18.20
CA SER A 89 6.96 2.65 19.33
C SER A 89 8.16 1.82 18.88
N ASP A 90 9.22 1.82 19.68
CA ASP A 90 10.39 0.97 19.43
C ASP A 90 10.01 -0.51 19.43
N GLU A 91 9.08 -0.89 20.30
CA GLU A 91 8.58 -2.27 20.37
C GLU A 91 7.96 -2.72 19.06
N LEU A 92 7.10 -1.89 18.47
CA LEU A 92 6.48 -2.21 17.19
C LEU A 92 7.52 -2.27 16.08
N GLN A 93 8.43 -1.29 16.03
CA GLN A 93 9.48 -1.26 15.01
C GLN A 93 10.35 -2.49 15.05
N GLN A 94 10.76 -2.93 16.25
CA GLN A 94 11.58 -4.11 16.43
C GLN A 94 10.85 -5.39 16.03
N GLU A 95 9.57 -5.50 16.39
CA GLU A 95 8.77 -6.68 16.04
C GLU A 95 8.57 -6.77 14.52
N VAL A 96 8.30 -5.66 13.86
CA VAL A 96 8.19 -5.62 12.40
C VAL A 96 9.52 -6.03 11.75
N ARG A 97 10.63 -5.49 12.24
CA ARG A 97 11.96 -5.84 11.73
C ARG A 97 12.23 -7.34 11.89
N ARG A 98 11.93 -7.88 13.07
CA ARG A 98 12.12 -9.31 13.34
C ARG A 98 11.36 -10.18 12.33
N ILE A 99 10.10 -9.83 12.07
CA ILE A 99 9.27 -10.58 11.12
C ILE A 99 9.82 -10.46 9.70
N LEU A 100 10.25 -9.26 9.30
CA LEU A 100 10.82 -9.04 7.97
C LEU A 100 12.10 -9.84 7.74
N GLU A 101 12.93 -10.01 8.78
CA GLU A 101 14.21 -10.71 8.70
C GLU A 101 14.08 -12.23 8.58
N ILE A 102 12.99 -12.82 9.09
CA ILE A 102 12.80 -14.28 9.06
C ILE A 102 12.13 -14.78 7.79
N SER A 103 11.77 -13.89 6.89
CA SER A 103 11.14 -14.27 5.61
C SER A 103 12.09 -14.02 4.42
#